data_10b7461cc319c4c8241859b7a57e2316
#
_entry.id   10b7461cc319c4c8241859b7a57e2316
#
_cell.length_a   1.000
_cell.length_b   1.000
_cell.length_c   1.000
_cell.angle_alpha   90.00
_cell.angle_beta   90.00
_cell.angle_gamma   90.00
#
_symmetry.space_group_name_H-M   'P 1'
#
loop_
_entity.id
_entity.type
_entity.pdbx_description
1 polymer ?
#
loop_
_entity_poly.entity_id
_entity_poly.type
_entity_poly.pdbx_seq_one_letter_code
_entity_poly.pdbx_strand_id
1 'polypeptide(L)'
;MPLADDIRALRDRTLAELNAAFDYYYHSEVAWGLANHAFSTNPLQPYHNPTTGTTATGADLGALSAGYINRQLIEATFQQFLSVFEVFVGDLLRLWLTPHPRAIGGQTVELKDALDAGDLPTLVARLVDHEVAEVTYKSPRTVFQYIERRIGLPLPPAAEIDRLAEAKATRDVLVHNRGAVDVGYRLKAGALARFTVGQRIDLPKPYHRRTWELVAKLVADLADAAAVKAA
;
A
#
# COMPACT_ATOMS: atom_id res chain seq x y z
N MET A 1 -4.63 -28.09 3.58
CA MET A 1 -5.07 -27.79 4.96
C MET A 1 -5.70 -26.43 4.97
N PRO A 2 -6.76 -26.17 5.79
CA PRO A 2 -7.53 -24.92 5.67
C PRO A 2 -6.71 -23.65 5.69
N LEU A 3 -5.75 -23.50 6.63
CA LEU A 3 -4.95 -22.29 6.76
C LEU A 3 -4.11 -21.97 5.51
N ALA A 4 -3.48 -22.98 4.91
CA ALA A 4 -2.71 -22.79 3.69
C ALA A 4 -3.56 -22.33 2.51
N ASP A 5 -4.80 -22.82 2.43
CA ASP A 5 -5.74 -22.43 1.38
C ASP A 5 -6.27 -21.02 1.61
N ASP A 6 -6.55 -20.64 2.88
CA ASP A 6 -6.94 -19.27 3.24
C ASP A 6 -5.83 -18.26 2.91
N ILE A 7 -4.56 -18.62 3.16
CA ILE A 7 -3.41 -17.77 2.82
C ILE A 7 -3.27 -17.62 1.30
N ARG A 8 -3.46 -18.68 0.51
CA ARG A 8 -3.46 -18.59 -0.95
C ARG A 8 -4.61 -17.72 -1.46
N ALA A 9 -5.80 -17.87 -0.89
CA ALA A 9 -6.96 -17.04 -1.23
C ALA A 9 -6.70 -15.55 -0.89
N LEU A 10 -6.06 -15.25 0.24
CA LEU A 10 -5.65 -13.89 0.59
C LEU A 10 -4.65 -13.34 -0.43
N ARG A 11 -3.62 -14.12 -0.80
CA ARG A 11 -2.65 -13.74 -1.85
C ARG A 11 -3.36 -13.36 -3.14
N ASP A 12 -4.20 -14.26 -3.65
CA ASP A 12 -4.83 -14.11 -4.96
C ASP A 12 -5.76 -12.89 -5.00
N ARG A 13 -6.54 -12.67 -3.93
CA ARG A 13 -7.36 -11.45 -3.76
C ARG A 13 -6.50 -10.19 -3.73
N THR A 14 -5.43 -10.17 -2.95
CA THR A 14 -4.54 -9.00 -2.84
C THR A 14 -3.85 -8.68 -4.16
N LEU A 15 -3.37 -9.69 -4.88
CA LEU A 15 -2.76 -9.50 -6.21
C LEU A 15 -3.79 -8.98 -7.21
N ALA A 16 -5.04 -9.46 -7.16
CA ALA A 16 -6.12 -8.93 -8.01
C ALA A 16 -6.41 -7.46 -7.71
N GLU A 17 -6.42 -7.04 -6.44
CA GLU A 17 -6.60 -5.64 -6.04
C GLU A 17 -5.44 -4.75 -6.50
N LEU A 18 -4.20 -5.21 -6.36
CA LEU A 18 -3.01 -4.49 -6.86
C LEU A 18 -3.04 -4.33 -8.38
N ASN A 19 -3.39 -5.39 -9.10
CA ASN A 19 -3.50 -5.36 -10.55
C ASN A 19 -4.64 -4.44 -10.99
N ALA A 20 -5.79 -4.48 -10.33
CA ALA A 20 -6.91 -3.58 -10.64
C ALA A 20 -6.53 -2.11 -10.45
N ALA A 21 -5.75 -1.78 -9.41
CA ALA A 21 -5.25 -0.42 -9.20
C ALA A 21 -4.25 0.02 -10.29
N PHE A 22 -3.37 -0.88 -10.73
CA PHE A 22 -2.44 -0.60 -11.82
C PHE A 22 -3.17 -0.48 -13.17
N ASP A 23 -4.13 -1.36 -13.44
CA ASP A 23 -4.95 -1.34 -14.66
C ASP A 23 -5.80 -0.07 -14.72
N TYR A 24 -6.34 0.38 -13.59
CA TYR A 24 -7.06 1.65 -13.51
C TYR A 24 -6.17 2.82 -13.93
N TYR A 25 -4.92 2.87 -13.45
CA TYR A 25 -3.95 3.86 -13.89
C TYR A 25 -3.69 3.75 -15.40
N TYR A 26 -3.35 2.56 -15.89
CA TYR A 26 -2.95 2.33 -17.28
C TYR A 26 -4.08 2.63 -18.26
N HIS A 27 -5.27 2.10 -18.02
CA HIS A 27 -6.43 2.33 -18.88
C HIS A 27 -6.89 3.77 -18.85
N SER A 28 -6.82 4.44 -17.70
CA SER A 28 -7.12 5.88 -17.63
C SER A 28 -6.12 6.71 -18.41
N GLU A 29 -4.82 6.37 -18.39
CA GLU A 29 -3.81 7.03 -19.22
C GLU A 29 -4.13 6.92 -20.71
N VAL A 30 -4.50 5.71 -21.17
CA VAL A 30 -4.90 5.47 -22.56
C VAL A 30 -6.17 6.24 -22.91
N ALA A 31 -7.20 6.17 -22.06
CA ALA A 31 -8.47 6.87 -22.30
C ALA A 31 -8.30 8.39 -22.40
N TRP A 32 -7.53 8.99 -21.49
CA TRP A 32 -7.21 10.41 -21.54
C TRP A 32 -6.34 10.80 -22.76
N GLY A 33 -5.43 9.93 -23.18
CA GLY A 33 -4.66 10.13 -24.41
C GLY A 33 -5.55 10.19 -25.64
N LEU A 34 -6.53 9.30 -25.75
CA LEU A 34 -7.53 9.30 -26.84
C LEU A 34 -8.43 10.54 -26.75
N ALA A 35 -8.89 10.91 -25.55
CA ALA A 35 -9.70 12.11 -25.35
C ALA A 35 -8.94 13.37 -25.75
N ASN A 36 -7.67 13.50 -25.37
CA ASN A 36 -6.83 14.63 -25.78
C ASN A 36 -6.67 14.73 -27.29
N HIS A 37 -6.48 13.61 -27.96
CA HIS A 37 -6.42 13.59 -29.43
C HIS A 37 -7.75 14.06 -30.02
N ALA A 38 -8.90 13.57 -29.54
CA ALA A 38 -10.21 13.99 -29.99
C ALA A 38 -10.47 15.49 -29.76
N PHE A 39 -10.09 16.03 -28.61
CA PHE A 39 -10.25 17.45 -28.28
C PHE A 39 -9.31 18.34 -29.11
N SER A 40 -8.12 17.89 -29.46
CA SER A 40 -7.19 18.64 -30.30
C SER A 40 -7.66 18.73 -31.76
N THR A 41 -8.41 17.73 -32.24
CA THR A 41 -8.96 17.67 -33.59
C THR A 41 -10.33 18.37 -33.72
N ASN A 42 -11.07 18.52 -32.60
CA ASN A 42 -12.36 19.21 -32.55
C ASN A 42 -12.44 20.21 -31.40
N PRO A 43 -11.75 21.36 -31.49
CA PRO A 43 -11.64 22.32 -30.38
C PRO A 43 -12.94 23.06 -30.03
N LEU A 44 -14.03 22.84 -30.77
CA LEU A 44 -15.27 23.62 -30.66
C LEU A 44 -16.30 23.09 -29.66
N GLN A 45 -16.05 21.95 -28.98
CA GLN A 45 -16.97 21.50 -27.95
C GLN A 45 -16.59 22.09 -26.56
N PRO A 46 -17.36 23.08 -26.07
CA PRO A 46 -17.12 23.61 -24.75
C PRO A 46 -17.51 22.62 -23.66
N TYR A 47 -16.67 22.45 -22.67
CA TYR A 47 -16.95 21.69 -21.46
C TYR A 47 -17.23 22.66 -20.32
N HIS A 48 -18.38 22.49 -19.65
CA HIS A 48 -18.73 23.27 -18.45
C HIS A 48 -18.18 22.58 -17.20
N ASN A 49 -17.31 23.25 -16.46
CA ASN A 49 -16.80 22.76 -15.19
C ASN A 49 -17.79 23.09 -14.07
N PRO A 50 -18.41 22.09 -13.42
CA PRO A 50 -19.43 22.34 -12.39
C PRO A 50 -18.85 22.94 -11.10
N THR A 51 -17.54 22.77 -10.86
CA THR A 51 -16.88 23.24 -9.64
C THR A 51 -16.52 24.72 -9.72
N THR A 52 -16.09 25.19 -10.89
CA THR A 52 -15.65 26.59 -11.09
C THR A 52 -16.68 27.43 -11.83
N GLY A 53 -17.70 26.84 -12.42
CA GLY A 53 -18.66 27.50 -13.29
C GLY A 53 -18.06 28.00 -14.62
N THR A 54 -16.82 27.65 -14.91
CA THR A 54 -16.11 28.08 -16.14
C THR A 54 -16.35 27.12 -17.28
N THR A 55 -16.28 27.62 -18.50
CA THR A 55 -16.31 26.82 -19.72
C THR A 55 -14.88 26.64 -20.23
N ALA A 56 -14.44 25.38 -20.38
CA ALA A 56 -13.11 25.02 -20.88
C ALA A 56 -13.18 24.65 -22.35
N THR A 57 -12.15 24.99 -23.10
CA THR A 57 -11.94 24.58 -24.50
C THR A 57 -11.23 23.21 -24.57
N GLY A 58 -11.11 22.62 -25.77
CA GLY A 58 -10.33 21.40 -25.95
C GLY A 58 -8.86 21.53 -25.51
N ALA A 59 -8.25 22.71 -25.69
CA ALA A 59 -6.87 22.96 -25.24
C ALA A 59 -6.77 23.00 -23.71
N ASP A 60 -7.75 23.59 -23.01
CA ASP A 60 -7.80 23.63 -21.55
C ASP A 60 -7.98 22.22 -20.98
N LEU A 61 -8.84 21.39 -21.61
CA LEU A 61 -9.02 19.99 -21.23
C LEU A 61 -7.75 19.17 -21.44
N GLY A 62 -6.98 19.45 -22.50
CA GLY A 62 -5.66 18.85 -22.72
C GLY A 62 -4.69 19.12 -21.58
N ALA A 63 -4.61 20.37 -21.12
CA ALA A 63 -3.76 20.77 -20.02
C ALA A 63 -4.22 20.14 -18.68
N LEU A 64 -5.53 20.10 -18.42
CA LEU A 64 -6.11 19.47 -17.22
C LEU A 64 -5.84 17.97 -17.19
N SER A 65 -6.07 17.26 -18.31
CA SER A 65 -5.86 15.81 -18.39
C SER A 65 -4.39 15.43 -18.21
N ALA A 66 -3.46 16.23 -18.71
CA ALA A 66 -2.03 16.03 -18.45
C ALA A 66 -1.70 16.12 -16.96
N GLY A 67 -2.31 17.08 -16.24
CA GLY A 67 -2.19 17.19 -14.79
C GLY A 67 -2.78 15.99 -14.05
N TYR A 68 -3.93 15.50 -14.47
CA TYR A 68 -4.57 14.33 -13.87
C TYR A 68 -3.74 13.06 -14.05
N ILE A 69 -3.28 12.78 -15.26
CA ILE A 69 -2.51 11.57 -15.59
C ILE A 69 -1.14 11.60 -14.94
N ASN A 70 -0.39 12.69 -15.13
CA ASN A 70 1.01 12.74 -14.74
C ASN A 70 1.22 12.98 -13.24
N ARG A 71 0.17 13.30 -12.50
CA ARG A 71 0.29 13.58 -11.06
C ARG A 71 -0.81 12.93 -10.23
N GLN A 72 -2.07 13.36 -10.36
CA GLN A 72 -3.12 12.97 -9.42
C GLN A 72 -3.40 11.47 -9.47
N LEU A 73 -3.49 10.90 -10.66
CA LEU A 73 -3.76 9.48 -10.84
C LEU A 73 -2.58 8.62 -10.38
N ILE A 74 -1.36 9.02 -10.72
CA ILE A 74 -0.14 8.34 -10.26
C ILE A 74 -0.04 8.39 -8.74
N GLU A 75 -0.24 9.56 -8.11
CA GLU A 75 -0.21 9.72 -6.66
C GLU A 75 -1.29 8.87 -5.97
N ALA A 76 -2.51 8.83 -6.51
CA ALA A 76 -3.63 8.06 -5.94
C ALA A 76 -3.38 6.54 -6.00
N THR A 77 -3.02 6.03 -7.17
CA THR A 77 -2.78 4.58 -7.35
C THR A 77 -1.50 4.11 -6.64
N PHE A 78 -0.47 4.96 -6.57
CA PHE A 78 0.72 4.69 -5.77
C PHE A 78 0.37 4.54 -4.27
N GLN A 79 -0.44 5.43 -3.72
CA GLN A 79 -0.92 5.32 -2.35
C GLN A 79 -1.75 4.05 -2.13
N GLN A 80 -2.57 3.68 -3.11
CA GLN A 80 -3.39 2.48 -3.07
C GLN A 80 -2.51 1.21 -3.01
N PHE A 81 -1.41 1.11 -3.77
CA PHE A 81 -0.50 -0.04 -3.69
C PHE A 81 0.02 -0.28 -2.27
N LEU A 82 0.46 0.79 -1.62
CA LEU A 82 1.00 0.70 -0.25
C LEU A 82 -0.10 0.35 0.76
N SER A 83 -1.30 0.91 0.60
CA SER A 83 -2.44 0.60 1.47
C SER A 83 -2.89 -0.86 1.33
N VAL A 84 -2.99 -1.38 0.12
CA VAL A 84 -3.31 -2.79 -0.14
C VAL A 84 -2.26 -3.71 0.49
N PHE A 85 -0.98 -3.37 0.39
CA PHE A 85 0.09 -4.12 1.03
C PHE A 85 -0.01 -4.10 2.56
N GLU A 86 -0.29 -2.96 3.18
CA GLU A 86 -0.44 -2.84 4.63
C GLU A 86 -1.63 -3.67 5.14
N VAL A 87 -2.75 -3.67 4.42
CA VAL A 87 -3.91 -4.52 4.70
C VAL A 87 -3.54 -6.00 4.58
N PHE A 88 -2.87 -6.39 3.50
CA PHE A 88 -2.40 -7.77 3.29
C PHE A 88 -1.53 -8.26 4.45
N VAL A 89 -0.56 -7.46 4.90
CA VAL A 89 0.30 -7.83 6.03
C VAL A 89 -0.53 -8.03 7.30
N GLY A 90 -1.48 -7.12 7.58
CA GLY A 90 -2.38 -7.24 8.71
C GLY A 90 -3.22 -8.51 8.66
N ASP A 91 -3.79 -8.83 7.51
CA ASP A 91 -4.64 -10.01 7.33
C ASP A 91 -3.82 -11.31 7.38
N LEU A 92 -2.62 -11.33 6.82
CA LEU A 92 -1.71 -12.47 6.94
C LEU A 92 -1.34 -12.76 8.40
N LEU A 93 -1.06 -11.71 9.17
CA LEU A 93 -0.77 -11.84 10.60
C LEU A 93 -2.00 -12.36 11.37
N ARG A 94 -3.21 -11.86 11.09
CA ARG A 94 -4.45 -12.35 11.70
C ARG A 94 -4.69 -13.82 11.38
N LEU A 95 -4.60 -14.20 10.11
CA LEU A 95 -4.77 -15.59 9.69
C LEU A 95 -3.80 -16.52 10.41
N TRP A 96 -2.55 -16.08 10.60
CA TRP A 96 -1.54 -16.90 11.27
C TRP A 96 -1.69 -16.92 12.80
N LEU A 97 -1.83 -15.77 13.42
CA LEU A 97 -1.80 -15.64 14.89
C LEU A 97 -3.06 -16.17 15.56
N THR A 98 -4.22 -16.10 14.92
CA THR A 98 -5.49 -16.58 15.49
C THR A 98 -5.44 -18.07 15.85
N PRO A 99 -5.03 -18.99 14.96
CA PRO A 99 -4.84 -20.40 15.32
C PRO A 99 -3.57 -20.65 16.12
N HIS A 100 -2.62 -19.72 16.19
CA HIS A 100 -1.35 -19.87 16.89
C HIS A 100 -1.11 -18.75 17.94
N PRO A 101 -2.03 -18.56 18.92
CA PRO A 101 -1.96 -17.41 19.84
C PRO A 101 -0.70 -17.39 20.70
N ARG A 102 -0.05 -18.54 20.91
CA ARG A 102 1.25 -18.60 21.59
C ARG A 102 2.37 -17.86 20.86
N ALA A 103 2.22 -17.63 19.56
CA ALA A 103 3.18 -16.86 18.77
C ALA A 103 3.16 -15.36 19.10
N ILE A 104 2.08 -14.82 19.69
CA ILE A 104 2.03 -13.42 20.15
C ILE A 104 3.08 -13.18 21.24
N GLY A 105 3.37 -14.19 22.08
CA GLY A 105 4.39 -14.12 23.17
C GLY A 105 3.95 -13.23 24.33
N GLY A 106 4.63 -13.31 25.45
CA GLY A 106 4.47 -12.71 26.78
C GLY A 106 3.61 -11.45 26.99
N GLN A 107 2.46 -11.37 26.37
CA GLN A 107 1.48 -10.32 26.62
C GLN A 107 0.88 -10.51 28.03
N THR A 108 0.89 -9.45 28.82
CA THR A 108 0.15 -9.42 30.10
C THR A 108 -1.24 -8.87 29.80
N VAL A 109 -2.27 -9.61 30.17
CA VAL A 109 -3.66 -9.20 30.00
C VAL A 109 -4.18 -8.71 31.35
N GLU A 110 -4.82 -7.55 31.38
CA GLU A 110 -5.51 -7.10 32.57
C GLU A 110 -6.72 -8.00 32.85
N LEU A 111 -6.97 -8.30 34.13
CA LEU A 111 -8.11 -9.13 34.51
C LEU A 111 -9.43 -8.58 34.00
N LYS A 112 -9.57 -7.26 33.96
CA LYS A 112 -10.75 -6.59 33.41
C LYS A 112 -10.98 -6.96 31.95
N ASP A 113 -9.96 -6.90 31.11
CA ASP A 113 -10.05 -7.20 29.68
C ASP A 113 -10.41 -8.68 29.45
N ALA A 114 -9.87 -9.57 30.30
CA ALA A 114 -10.21 -10.98 30.24
C ALA A 114 -11.68 -11.24 30.62
N LEU A 115 -12.20 -10.55 31.66
CA LEU A 115 -13.61 -10.64 32.07
C LEU A 115 -14.56 -10.02 31.04
N ASP A 116 -14.19 -8.88 30.45
CA ASP A 116 -14.97 -8.18 29.43
C ASP A 116 -15.01 -8.92 28.09
N ALA A 117 -14.06 -9.82 27.82
CA ALA A 117 -14.06 -10.66 26.64
C ALA A 117 -15.11 -11.78 26.72
N GLY A 118 -15.41 -12.26 27.91
CA GLY A 118 -16.41 -13.31 28.18
C GLY A 118 -15.93 -14.72 27.87
N ASP A 119 -15.13 -14.93 26.83
CA ASP A 119 -14.53 -16.21 26.49
C ASP A 119 -13.08 -16.07 25.96
N LEU A 120 -12.36 -17.19 25.94
CA LEU A 120 -10.96 -17.21 25.49
C LEU A 120 -10.80 -16.90 24.00
N PRO A 121 -11.62 -17.43 23.06
CA PRO A 121 -11.53 -17.08 21.65
C PRO A 121 -11.68 -15.57 21.39
N THR A 122 -12.63 -14.92 22.02
CA THR A 122 -12.85 -13.46 21.92
C THR A 122 -11.66 -12.68 22.49
N LEU A 123 -11.10 -13.11 23.62
CA LEU A 123 -9.89 -12.50 24.17
C LEU A 123 -8.70 -12.63 23.21
N VAL A 124 -8.47 -13.81 22.65
CA VAL A 124 -7.40 -14.06 21.69
C VAL A 124 -7.57 -13.17 20.45
N ALA A 125 -8.78 -13.05 19.90
CA ALA A 125 -9.06 -12.20 18.74
C ALA A 125 -8.70 -10.73 19.03
N ARG A 126 -9.09 -10.19 20.18
CA ARG A 126 -8.74 -8.82 20.60
C ARG A 126 -7.23 -8.63 20.75
N LEU A 127 -6.52 -9.59 21.32
CA LEU A 127 -5.07 -9.54 21.46
C LEU A 127 -4.36 -9.58 20.10
N VAL A 128 -4.84 -10.42 19.18
CA VAL A 128 -4.34 -10.47 17.81
C VAL A 128 -4.55 -9.13 17.11
N ASP A 129 -5.75 -8.56 17.19
CA ASP A 129 -6.04 -7.27 16.55
C ASP A 129 -5.19 -6.13 17.12
N HIS A 130 -4.98 -6.09 18.43
CA HIS A 130 -4.11 -5.11 19.08
C HIS A 130 -2.66 -5.27 18.59
N GLU A 131 -2.13 -6.49 18.61
CA GLU A 131 -0.75 -6.78 18.17
C GLU A 131 -0.55 -6.42 16.68
N VAL A 132 -1.51 -6.79 15.81
CA VAL A 132 -1.48 -6.46 14.39
C VAL A 132 -1.49 -4.95 14.19
N ALA A 133 -2.34 -4.21 14.88
CA ALA A 133 -2.38 -2.75 14.80
C ALA A 133 -1.03 -2.14 15.19
N GLU A 134 -0.44 -2.57 16.31
CA GLU A 134 0.88 -2.07 16.74
C GLU A 134 2.00 -2.35 15.73
N VAL A 135 2.00 -3.54 15.13
CA VAL A 135 3.07 -3.96 14.21
C VAL A 135 2.96 -3.23 12.87
N THR A 136 1.76 -3.09 12.31
CA THR A 136 1.56 -2.49 10.98
C THR A 136 1.94 -1.01 10.92
N TYR A 137 1.93 -0.29 12.04
CA TYR A 137 2.40 1.10 12.12
C TYR A 137 3.94 1.25 12.10
N LYS A 138 4.68 0.16 12.30
CA LYS A 138 6.15 0.21 12.38
C LYS A 138 6.80 0.31 11.00
N SER A 139 8.13 0.49 11.00
CA SER A 139 8.90 0.50 9.76
C SER A 139 8.82 -0.85 9.04
N PRO A 140 8.92 -0.92 7.71
CA PRO A 140 8.91 -2.19 6.98
C PRO A 140 9.91 -3.20 7.52
N ARG A 141 11.13 -2.77 7.86
CA ARG A 141 12.16 -3.63 8.44
C ARG A 141 11.69 -4.26 9.77
N THR A 142 11.06 -3.47 10.64
CA THR A 142 10.53 -3.96 11.93
C THR A 142 9.38 -4.95 11.70
N VAL A 143 8.51 -4.68 10.73
CA VAL A 143 7.41 -5.59 10.35
C VAL A 143 7.95 -6.93 9.88
N PHE A 144 8.91 -6.95 8.96
CA PHE A 144 9.48 -8.21 8.48
C PHE A 144 10.24 -8.97 9.57
N GLN A 145 10.99 -8.29 10.43
CA GLN A 145 11.63 -8.91 11.60
C GLN A 145 10.61 -9.49 12.59
N TYR A 146 9.45 -8.87 12.73
CA TYR A 146 8.35 -9.42 13.51
C TYR A 146 7.82 -10.71 12.86
N ILE A 147 7.54 -10.69 11.56
CA ILE A 147 7.07 -11.85 10.80
C ILE A 147 8.08 -13.01 10.92
N GLU A 148 9.37 -12.73 10.76
CA GLU A 148 10.42 -13.74 10.94
C GLU A 148 10.37 -14.37 12.34
N ARG A 149 10.34 -13.55 13.39
CA ARG A 149 10.36 -14.02 14.78
C ARG A 149 9.09 -14.76 15.19
N ARG A 150 7.92 -14.33 14.74
CA ARG A 150 6.63 -14.86 15.20
C ARG A 150 6.07 -15.93 14.31
N ILE A 151 6.29 -15.82 13.03
CA ILE A 151 5.81 -16.80 12.05
C ILE A 151 6.96 -17.71 11.59
N GLY A 152 8.21 -17.23 11.65
CA GLY A 152 9.39 -17.97 11.18
C GLY A 152 9.49 -18.00 9.65
N LEU A 153 9.04 -16.93 8.97
CA LEU A 153 9.24 -16.76 7.55
C LEU A 153 10.60 -16.10 7.26
N PRO A 154 11.25 -16.44 6.13
CA PRO A 154 12.50 -15.78 5.75
C PRO A 154 12.28 -14.29 5.49
N LEU A 155 13.27 -13.47 5.85
CA LEU A 155 13.27 -12.05 5.51
C LEU A 155 13.41 -11.86 3.99
N PRO A 156 12.66 -10.92 3.40
CA PRO A 156 12.96 -10.47 2.04
C PRO A 156 14.39 -9.89 1.95
N PRO A 157 14.98 -9.86 0.75
CA PRO A 157 16.28 -9.21 0.53
C PRO A 157 16.30 -7.77 1.10
N ALA A 158 17.40 -7.41 1.77
CA ALA A 158 17.52 -6.08 2.40
C ALA A 158 17.23 -4.93 1.43
N ALA A 159 17.67 -5.06 0.18
CA ALA A 159 17.40 -4.06 -0.87
C ALA A 159 15.90 -3.92 -1.21
N GLU A 160 15.08 -4.95 -1.04
CA GLU A 160 13.62 -4.89 -1.24
C GLU A 160 12.95 -4.21 -0.05
N ILE A 161 13.39 -4.54 1.16
CA ILE A 161 12.92 -3.88 2.40
C ILE A 161 13.23 -2.39 2.35
N ASP A 162 14.42 -2.00 1.93
CA ASP A 162 14.84 -0.59 1.86
C ASP A 162 14.04 0.17 0.76
N ARG A 163 13.76 -0.48 -0.38
CA ARG A 163 12.88 0.09 -1.42
C ARG A 163 11.44 0.27 -0.92
N LEU A 164 10.90 -0.70 -0.18
CA LEU A 164 9.58 -0.59 0.42
C LEU A 164 9.54 0.52 1.49
N ALA A 165 10.60 0.67 2.28
CA ALA A 165 10.71 1.73 3.28
C ALA A 165 10.73 3.13 2.63
N GLU A 166 11.47 3.29 1.53
CA GLU A 166 11.46 4.53 0.75
C GLU A 166 10.08 4.80 0.13
N ALA A 167 9.44 3.80 -0.45
CA ALA A 167 8.10 3.94 -1.01
C ALA A 167 7.07 4.32 0.07
N LYS A 168 7.10 3.69 1.25
CA LYS A 168 6.23 4.05 2.39
C LYS A 168 6.50 5.49 2.87
N ALA A 169 7.77 5.89 2.97
CA ALA A 169 8.13 7.27 3.32
C ALA A 169 7.62 8.28 2.29
N THR A 170 7.70 7.96 1.00
CA THR A 170 7.14 8.76 -0.09
C THR A 170 5.62 8.90 0.05
N ARG A 171 4.90 7.80 0.32
CA ARG A 171 3.44 7.83 0.54
C ARG A 171 3.08 8.70 1.75
N ASP A 172 3.81 8.57 2.86
CA ASP A 172 3.56 9.35 4.07
C ASP A 172 3.65 10.86 3.80
N VAL A 173 4.63 11.30 3.01
CA VAL A 173 4.76 12.72 2.62
C VAL A 173 3.59 13.18 1.73
N LEU A 174 3.14 12.33 0.81
CA LEU A 174 1.98 12.67 -0.05
C LEU A 174 0.71 12.85 0.78
N VAL A 175 0.46 11.93 1.73
CA VAL A 175 -0.76 11.91 2.54
C VAL A 175 -0.74 13.00 3.62
N HIS A 176 0.36 13.13 4.36
CA HIS A 176 0.39 13.93 5.58
C HIS A 176 1.02 15.31 5.40
N ASN A 177 1.85 15.49 4.35
CA ASN A 177 2.58 16.73 4.14
C ASN A 177 2.37 17.37 2.75
N ARG A 178 1.26 17.03 2.08
CA ARG A 178 0.88 17.59 0.77
C ARG A 178 1.99 17.48 -0.28
N GLY A 179 2.82 16.44 -0.18
CA GLY A 179 3.95 16.19 -1.05
C GLY A 179 5.23 17.00 -0.76
N ALA A 180 5.27 17.82 0.30
CA ALA A 180 6.49 18.53 0.71
C ALA A 180 7.37 17.64 1.59
N VAL A 181 8.61 17.41 1.18
CA VAL A 181 9.57 16.54 1.87
C VAL A 181 10.04 17.18 3.16
N ASP A 182 10.03 16.40 4.24
CA ASP A 182 10.51 16.76 5.56
C ASP A 182 11.69 15.90 6.03
N VAL A 183 12.18 16.17 7.23
CA VAL A 183 13.28 15.41 7.84
C VAL A 183 12.84 13.95 8.09
N GLY A 184 11.56 13.73 8.43
CA GLY A 184 11.01 12.39 8.67
C GLY A 184 11.11 11.49 7.45
N TYR A 185 10.84 12.02 6.25
CA TYR A 185 11.07 11.30 4.99
C TYR A 185 12.52 10.84 4.85
N ARG A 186 13.48 11.76 5.06
CA ARG A 186 14.90 11.45 4.92
C ARG A 186 15.35 10.34 5.87
N LEU A 187 14.87 10.36 7.10
CA LEU A 187 15.18 9.34 8.10
C LEU A 187 14.57 7.97 7.72
N LYS A 188 13.31 7.95 7.25
CA LYS A 188 12.60 6.72 6.88
C LYS A 188 13.12 6.12 5.58
N ALA A 189 13.39 6.94 4.56
CA ALA A 189 13.88 6.52 3.25
C ALA A 189 15.38 6.14 3.27
N GLY A 190 16.14 6.62 4.25
CA GLY A 190 17.56 6.29 4.44
C GLY A 190 18.42 6.62 3.21
N ALA A 191 19.26 5.67 2.82
CA ALA A 191 20.17 5.82 1.67
C ALA A 191 19.43 5.91 0.32
N LEU A 192 18.17 5.47 0.25
CA LEU A 192 17.35 5.52 -0.98
C LEU A 192 16.54 6.82 -1.11
N ALA A 193 16.70 7.78 -0.19
CA ALA A 193 16.01 9.06 -0.25
C ALA A 193 16.28 9.79 -1.57
N ARG A 194 15.24 9.98 -2.39
CA ARG A 194 15.31 10.61 -3.73
C ARG A 194 15.24 12.14 -3.68
N PHE A 195 14.73 12.68 -2.57
CA PHE A 195 14.45 14.11 -2.43
C PHE A 195 15.11 14.70 -1.18
N THR A 196 15.36 16.00 -1.21
CA THR A 196 15.86 16.77 -0.07
C THR A 196 14.71 17.51 0.63
N VAL A 197 14.92 17.90 1.89
CA VAL A 197 13.94 18.67 2.67
C VAL A 197 13.52 19.95 1.94
N GLY A 198 12.23 20.18 1.88
CA GLY A 198 11.59 21.30 1.18
C GLY A 198 11.29 21.06 -0.29
N GLN A 199 11.85 20.02 -0.91
CA GLN A 199 11.47 19.64 -2.27
C GLN A 199 10.07 19.04 -2.29
N ARG A 200 9.39 19.14 -3.44
CA ARG A 200 8.13 18.45 -3.67
C ARG A 200 8.39 17.07 -4.27
N ILE A 201 7.66 16.07 -3.79
CA ILE A 201 7.70 14.72 -4.36
C ILE A 201 7.20 14.76 -5.80
N ASP A 202 7.95 14.08 -6.66
CA ASP A 202 7.56 13.73 -8.01
C ASP A 202 7.59 12.20 -8.15
N LEU A 203 6.54 11.65 -8.80
CA LEU A 203 6.39 10.22 -9.04
C LEU A 203 6.50 9.90 -10.52
N PRO A 204 7.71 9.67 -11.06
CA PRO A 204 7.87 9.25 -12.45
C PRO A 204 7.17 7.91 -12.71
N LYS A 205 6.58 7.74 -13.90
CA LYS A 205 5.92 6.49 -14.32
C LYS A 205 6.76 5.22 -14.08
N PRO A 206 8.08 5.21 -14.38
CA PRO A 206 8.91 4.04 -14.10
C PRO A 206 9.05 3.72 -12.61
N TYR A 207 8.99 4.74 -11.72
CA TYR A 207 9.04 4.51 -10.28
C TYR A 207 7.70 3.95 -9.77
N HIS A 208 6.58 4.51 -10.23
CA HIS A 208 5.24 4.00 -9.94
C HIS A 208 5.11 2.50 -10.30
N ARG A 209 5.50 2.13 -11.53
CA ARG A 209 5.48 0.75 -12.01
C ARG A 209 6.37 -0.17 -11.16
N ARG A 210 7.63 0.23 -10.88
CA ARG A 210 8.53 -0.57 -10.05
C ARG A 210 8.01 -0.76 -8.61
N THR A 211 7.26 0.20 -8.09
CA THR A 211 6.66 0.06 -6.76
C THR A 211 5.53 -0.97 -6.78
N TRP A 212 4.67 -0.95 -7.80
CA TRP A 212 3.66 -1.99 -7.99
C TRP A 212 4.30 -3.38 -8.11
N GLU A 213 5.31 -3.54 -8.97
CA GLU A 213 6.05 -4.79 -9.15
C GLU A 213 6.67 -5.29 -7.84
N LEU A 214 7.29 -4.41 -7.07
CA LEU A 214 7.88 -4.73 -5.77
C LEU A 214 6.82 -5.23 -4.78
N VAL A 215 5.72 -4.50 -4.65
CA VAL A 215 4.64 -4.83 -3.70
C VAL A 215 3.98 -6.16 -4.10
N ALA A 216 3.67 -6.37 -5.38
CA ALA A 216 3.11 -7.62 -5.87
C ALA A 216 4.04 -8.81 -5.60
N LYS A 217 5.35 -8.66 -5.83
CA LYS A 217 6.35 -9.67 -5.52
C LYS A 217 6.38 -9.99 -4.02
N LEU A 218 6.42 -8.98 -3.15
CA LEU A 218 6.47 -9.19 -1.71
C LEU A 218 5.20 -9.89 -1.19
N VAL A 219 4.03 -9.57 -1.72
CA VAL A 219 2.76 -10.28 -1.42
C VAL A 219 2.86 -11.75 -1.79
N ALA A 220 3.31 -12.05 -3.02
CA ALA A 220 3.44 -13.42 -3.49
C ALA A 220 4.44 -14.21 -2.63
N ASP A 221 5.66 -13.69 -2.45
CA ASP A 221 6.74 -14.36 -1.71
C ASP A 221 6.33 -14.66 -0.26
N LEU A 222 5.73 -13.68 0.44
CA LEU A 222 5.31 -13.86 1.84
C LEU A 222 4.18 -14.88 1.97
N ALA A 223 3.17 -14.78 1.10
CA ALA A 223 2.03 -15.69 1.15
C ALA A 223 2.44 -17.13 0.78
N ASP A 224 3.28 -17.29 -0.25
CA ASP A 224 3.74 -18.62 -0.66
C ASP A 224 4.60 -19.27 0.44
N ALA A 225 5.51 -18.52 1.06
CA ALA A 225 6.30 -19.01 2.18
C ALA A 225 5.42 -19.38 3.38
N ALA A 226 4.41 -18.55 3.69
CA ALA A 226 3.46 -18.82 4.77
C ALA A 226 2.58 -20.04 4.47
N ALA A 227 2.07 -20.19 3.25
CA ALA A 227 1.26 -21.34 2.84
C ALA A 227 2.04 -22.65 2.88
N VAL A 228 3.31 -22.64 2.46
CA VAL A 228 4.21 -23.81 2.59
C VAL A 228 4.41 -24.19 4.05
N LYS A 229 4.60 -23.22 4.93
CA LYS A 229 4.79 -23.46 6.36
C LYS A 229 3.51 -23.94 7.07
N ALA A 230 2.34 -23.57 6.56
CA ALA A 230 1.03 -23.95 7.11
C ALA A 230 0.55 -25.34 6.61
N ALA A 231 1.20 -25.90 5.58
CA ALA A 231 0.86 -27.21 4.99
C ALA A 231 1.40 -28.37 5.81
#